data_e0ab4ad4ceda7e53380472a0c35460cc
#
_entry.id   e0ab4ad4ceda7e53380472a0c35460cc
#
_cell.length_a   1.000
_cell.length_b   1.000
_cell.length_c   1.000
_cell.angle_alpha   90.00
_cell.angle_beta   90.00
_cell.angle_gamma   90.00
#
_symmetry.space_group_name_H-M   'P 1'
#
loop_
_entity.id
_entity.type
_entity.pdbx_description
1 polymer ?
#
loop_
_entity_poly.entity_id
_entity_poly.type
_entity_poly.pdbx_seq_one_letter_code
_entity_poly.pdbx_strand_id
1 'polypeptide(L)'
;MHFSKLFLPTLKESPADAEVISHKLMVRAGMIRQVASGIYSILPLGLRVLRKVEQIIREEMNKIEGQEVFLPSIQPAELWIESKRWDFYGKELLRIKDRHNREFCYGPTHEEVITDIVRKEVKSYRQLPILLYQIQTKFRDEVRPRFGIMRGREFMMKDAYSFHADEEDARHTYKKMAQAYTNIFKKCGLGFKQVQADSGTIGGNFSHEFAVLANSGEDDIGFCESCGYASNLELAESKPPASPTSLANPQDIKEVETPEKKSVEAVAKFLNLPTRQIVKTILFENENGLVAGLVRGDHEINLVKLRNLIGCEWLEPAEEQAISKHPELHCGYVGPIGIGIPVYADCEISALQDFVTGANKPSTHFIGVQVERDLKIEQFSDIKNVKANDPCP
;
A
#
# COMPACT_ATOMS: atom_id res chain seq x y z
N MET A 1 -27.17 -26.02 24.14
CA MET A 1 -28.31 -25.10 23.92
C MET A 1 -29.11 -25.64 22.75
N HIS A 2 -30.45 -25.74 22.90
CA HIS A 2 -31.34 -26.16 21.80
C HIS A 2 -31.41 -25.05 20.74
N PHE A 3 -31.48 -25.43 19.47
CA PHE A 3 -31.55 -24.47 18.34
C PHE A 3 -32.79 -23.55 18.48
N SER A 4 -33.91 -24.07 18.94
CA SER A 4 -35.15 -23.32 19.19
C SER A 4 -35.04 -22.20 20.24
N LYS A 5 -33.95 -22.21 21.05
CA LYS A 5 -33.65 -21.17 22.05
C LYS A 5 -32.50 -20.26 21.64
N LEU A 6 -31.90 -20.52 20.50
CA LEU A 6 -30.80 -19.67 19.97
C LEU A 6 -31.39 -18.41 19.37
N PHE A 7 -30.92 -17.24 19.82
CA PHE A 7 -31.22 -15.97 19.15
C PHE A 7 -30.50 -15.91 17.81
N LEU A 8 -31.24 -16.23 16.74
CA LEU A 8 -30.71 -16.32 15.36
C LEU A 8 -31.69 -15.61 14.40
N PRO A 9 -31.65 -14.28 14.33
CA PRO A 9 -32.53 -13.48 13.48
C PRO A 9 -32.06 -13.51 12.02
N THR A 10 -32.39 -14.56 11.29
CA THR A 10 -32.10 -14.69 9.86
C THR A 10 -32.96 -13.78 9.00
N LEU A 11 -32.45 -13.37 7.84
CA LEU A 11 -33.17 -12.57 6.87
C LEU A 11 -33.25 -13.30 5.52
N LYS A 12 -34.40 -13.18 4.84
CA LYS A 12 -34.60 -13.72 3.48
C LYS A 12 -33.75 -12.91 2.45
N GLU A 13 -33.77 -11.59 2.59
CA GLU A 13 -33.14 -10.68 1.67
C GLU A 13 -31.92 -10.03 2.31
N SER A 14 -30.99 -9.59 1.47
CA SER A 14 -29.84 -8.82 1.90
C SER A 14 -30.23 -7.35 2.02
N PRO A 15 -29.65 -6.58 2.97
CA PRO A 15 -29.76 -5.14 2.98
C PRO A 15 -29.24 -4.54 1.67
N ALA A 16 -29.82 -3.41 1.26
CA ALA A 16 -29.47 -2.74 0.01
C ALA A 16 -28.02 -2.23 -0.02
N ASP A 17 -27.47 -1.90 1.14
CA ASP A 17 -26.10 -1.43 1.35
C ASP A 17 -25.06 -2.55 1.41
N ALA A 18 -25.47 -3.82 1.42
CA ALA A 18 -24.54 -4.95 1.40
C ALA A 18 -24.11 -5.27 -0.03
N GLU A 19 -22.90 -4.87 -0.40
CA GLU A 19 -22.35 -5.08 -1.75
C GLU A 19 -21.71 -6.45 -1.92
N VAL A 20 -20.74 -6.79 -1.06
CA VAL A 20 -19.98 -8.05 -1.16
C VAL A 20 -20.71 -9.25 -0.57
N ILE A 21 -20.42 -10.43 -1.12
CA ILE A 21 -21.10 -11.67 -0.75
C ILE A 21 -20.93 -12.03 0.74
N SER A 22 -19.75 -11.78 1.33
CA SER A 22 -19.49 -12.04 2.75
C SER A 22 -20.38 -11.19 3.65
N HIS A 23 -20.54 -9.90 3.37
CA HIS A 23 -21.43 -9.01 4.10
C HIS A 23 -22.89 -9.48 3.99
N LYS A 24 -23.37 -9.77 2.75
CA LYS A 24 -24.71 -10.31 2.52
C LYS A 24 -24.99 -11.55 3.34
N LEU A 25 -24.09 -12.51 3.30
CA LEU A 25 -24.28 -13.79 4.00
C LEU A 25 -24.24 -13.62 5.52
N MET A 26 -23.32 -12.84 6.07
CA MET A 26 -23.25 -12.61 7.52
C MET A 26 -24.50 -11.93 8.08
N VAL A 27 -25.05 -10.93 7.37
CA VAL A 27 -26.29 -10.27 7.79
C VAL A 27 -27.48 -11.22 7.66
N ARG A 28 -27.60 -11.93 6.53
CA ARG A 28 -28.71 -12.90 6.32
C ARG A 28 -28.68 -14.05 7.31
N ALA A 29 -27.49 -14.55 7.64
CA ALA A 29 -27.33 -15.61 8.62
C ALA A 29 -27.54 -15.16 10.08
N GLY A 30 -27.83 -13.89 10.33
CA GLY A 30 -27.99 -13.38 11.69
C GLY A 30 -26.70 -13.42 12.50
N MET A 31 -25.55 -13.25 11.86
CA MET A 31 -24.26 -13.20 12.53
C MET A 31 -23.88 -11.79 13.00
N ILE A 32 -24.25 -10.78 12.24
CA ILE A 32 -23.98 -9.37 12.53
C ILE A 32 -25.21 -8.48 12.28
N ARG A 33 -25.22 -7.31 12.93
CA ARG A 33 -26.18 -6.22 12.66
C ARG A 33 -25.46 -4.89 12.73
N GLN A 34 -25.71 -4.03 11.75
CA GLN A 34 -25.19 -2.67 11.72
C GLN A 34 -25.86 -1.82 12.78
N VAL A 35 -25.07 -1.07 13.52
CA VAL A 35 -25.52 -0.07 14.51
C VAL A 35 -25.36 1.33 13.93
N ALA A 36 -24.20 1.57 13.30
CA ALA A 36 -23.88 2.79 12.57
C ALA A 36 -22.96 2.42 11.41
N SER A 37 -22.66 3.37 10.54
CA SER A 37 -21.74 3.17 9.44
C SER A 37 -20.37 2.66 9.94
N GLY A 38 -19.96 1.46 9.51
CA GLY A 38 -18.71 0.81 9.93
C GLY A 38 -18.70 0.27 11.38
N ILE A 39 -19.84 0.27 12.08
CA ILE A 39 -19.99 -0.25 13.46
C ILE A 39 -21.05 -1.34 13.49
N TYR A 40 -20.69 -2.54 13.96
CA TYR A 40 -21.53 -3.72 13.93
C TYR A 40 -21.63 -4.41 15.28
N SER A 41 -22.84 -4.83 15.65
CA SER A 41 -23.05 -5.80 16.71
C SER A 41 -22.79 -7.20 16.17
N ILE A 42 -22.01 -8.00 16.90
CA ILE A 42 -21.78 -9.41 16.62
C ILE A 42 -22.78 -10.23 17.43
N LEU A 43 -23.66 -10.94 16.74
CA LEU A 43 -24.73 -11.73 17.35
C LEU A 43 -24.22 -13.13 17.76
N PRO A 44 -25.02 -13.94 18.52
CA PRO A 44 -24.53 -15.18 19.11
C PRO A 44 -23.89 -16.18 18.15
N LEU A 45 -24.38 -16.31 16.92
CA LEU A 45 -23.75 -17.18 15.91
C LEU A 45 -22.40 -16.60 15.45
N GLY A 46 -22.34 -15.31 15.15
CA GLY A 46 -21.13 -14.61 14.77
C GLY A 46 -20.07 -14.65 15.86
N LEU A 47 -20.49 -14.44 17.13
CA LEU A 47 -19.57 -14.49 18.27
C LEU A 47 -18.95 -15.90 18.46
N ARG A 48 -19.68 -16.97 18.17
CA ARG A 48 -19.10 -18.31 18.20
C ARG A 48 -18.02 -18.51 17.16
N VAL A 49 -18.19 -17.97 15.96
CA VAL A 49 -17.19 -18.01 14.92
C VAL A 49 -15.97 -17.19 15.32
N LEU A 50 -16.19 -15.95 15.78
CA LEU A 50 -15.12 -15.07 16.25
C LEU A 50 -14.26 -15.75 17.32
N ARG A 51 -14.88 -16.33 18.36
CA ARG A 51 -14.16 -17.03 19.43
C ARG A 51 -13.38 -18.25 18.95
N LYS A 52 -13.84 -18.96 17.91
CA LYS A 52 -13.04 -20.04 17.30
C LYS A 52 -11.79 -19.51 16.61
N VAL A 53 -11.92 -18.40 15.89
CA VAL A 53 -10.77 -17.73 15.25
C VAL A 53 -9.80 -17.22 16.31
N GLU A 54 -10.28 -16.57 17.36
CA GLU A 54 -9.47 -16.14 18.50
C GLU A 54 -8.72 -17.29 19.15
N GLN A 55 -9.37 -18.45 19.33
CA GLN A 55 -8.73 -19.62 19.91
C GLN A 55 -7.60 -20.16 19.02
N ILE A 56 -7.81 -20.23 17.70
CA ILE A 56 -6.77 -20.61 16.74
C ILE A 56 -5.57 -19.67 16.84
N ILE A 57 -5.84 -18.36 16.93
CA ILE A 57 -4.79 -17.33 17.08
C ILE A 57 -4.01 -17.55 18.37
N ARG A 58 -4.68 -17.70 19.52
CA ARG A 58 -4.04 -17.95 20.83
C ARG A 58 -3.15 -19.18 20.79
N GLU A 59 -3.63 -20.27 20.22
CA GLU A 59 -2.84 -21.50 20.11
C GLU A 59 -1.54 -21.31 19.32
N GLU A 60 -1.57 -20.60 18.19
CA GLU A 60 -0.38 -20.36 17.39
C GLU A 60 0.55 -19.31 18.00
N MET A 61 0.00 -18.29 18.65
CA MET A 61 0.81 -17.31 19.39
C MET A 61 1.53 -17.94 20.58
N ASN A 62 0.85 -18.79 21.35
CA ASN A 62 1.45 -19.49 22.49
C ASN A 62 2.57 -20.45 22.06
N LYS A 63 2.48 -21.08 20.88
CA LYS A 63 3.55 -21.95 20.34
C LYS A 63 4.86 -21.20 20.07
N ILE A 64 4.78 -19.93 19.78
CA ILE A 64 5.94 -19.07 19.57
C ILE A 64 6.30 -18.24 20.80
N GLU A 65 5.84 -18.70 21.99
CA GLU A 65 6.09 -18.09 23.29
C GLU A 65 5.52 -16.68 23.48
N GLY A 66 4.50 -16.32 22.68
CA GLY A 66 3.77 -15.07 22.86
C GLY A 66 2.96 -15.08 24.17
N GLN A 67 3.00 -13.99 24.90
CA GLN A 67 2.28 -13.81 26.16
C GLN A 67 1.09 -12.86 25.95
N GLU A 68 -0.13 -13.31 26.28
CA GLU A 68 -1.32 -12.50 26.11
C GLU A 68 -1.41 -11.43 27.20
N VAL A 69 -1.67 -10.19 26.78
CA VAL A 69 -1.92 -9.04 27.65
C VAL A 69 -3.28 -8.42 27.30
N PHE A 70 -3.80 -7.56 28.15
CA PHE A 70 -5.00 -6.77 27.87
C PHE A 70 -4.72 -5.30 28.19
N LEU A 71 -4.60 -4.48 27.15
CA LEU A 71 -4.21 -3.07 27.26
C LEU A 71 -5.45 -2.16 27.23
N PRO A 72 -5.37 -0.93 27.77
CA PRO A 72 -6.50 -0.01 27.78
C PRO A 72 -6.84 0.47 26.36
N SER A 73 -8.14 0.55 26.04
CA SER A 73 -8.60 1.11 24.76
C SER A 73 -8.48 2.64 24.72
N ILE A 74 -8.64 3.30 25.87
CA ILE A 74 -8.47 4.75 26.02
C ILE A 74 -7.00 5.02 26.38
N GLN A 75 -6.34 5.81 25.58
CA GLN A 75 -4.91 6.09 25.67
C GLN A 75 -4.65 7.57 25.88
N PRO A 76 -3.75 7.97 26.79
CA PRO A 76 -3.43 9.38 27.02
C PRO A 76 -2.68 9.97 25.82
N ALA A 77 -3.00 11.23 25.50
CA ALA A 77 -2.41 11.93 24.35
C ALA A 77 -0.89 12.07 24.48
N GLU A 78 -0.36 12.15 25.70
CA GLU A 78 1.06 12.35 25.98
C GLU A 78 1.95 11.26 25.34
N LEU A 79 1.49 10.00 25.33
CA LEU A 79 2.24 8.90 24.69
C LEU A 79 2.31 9.08 23.17
N TRP A 80 1.22 9.55 22.55
CA TRP A 80 1.12 9.80 21.12
C TRP A 80 1.90 11.05 20.68
N ILE A 81 1.95 12.07 21.55
CA ILE A 81 2.77 13.27 21.36
C ILE A 81 4.25 12.91 21.44
N GLU A 82 4.66 12.08 22.42
CA GLU A 82 6.03 11.61 22.56
C GLU A 82 6.51 10.85 21.31
N SER A 83 5.67 10.00 20.73
CA SER A 83 5.98 9.27 19.48
C SER A 83 5.87 10.13 18.22
N LYS A 84 5.42 11.40 18.33
CA LYS A 84 5.11 12.32 17.22
C LYS A 84 3.97 11.85 16.32
N ARG A 85 3.20 10.85 16.75
CA ARG A 85 2.09 10.29 15.95
C ARG A 85 0.75 10.97 16.23
N TRP A 86 0.64 11.84 17.23
CA TRP A 86 -0.60 12.54 17.56
C TRP A 86 -1.18 13.31 16.38
N ASP A 87 -0.36 14.10 15.69
CA ASP A 87 -0.77 14.89 14.52
C ASP A 87 -0.62 14.07 13.22
N PHE A 88 0.46 13.30 13.10
CA PHE A 88 0.76 12.50 11.92
C PHE A 88 -0.30 11.45 11.59
N TYR A 89 -0.96 10.86 12.60
CA TYR A 89 -2.04 9.88 12.38
C TYR A 89 -3.30 10.50 11.75
N GLY A 90 -3.40 11.81 11.72
CA GLY A 90 -4.44 12.56 11.04
C GLY A 90 -5.84 12.39 11.64
N LYS A 91 -6.84 12.41 10.76
CA LYS A 91 -8.27 12.40 11.14
C LYS A 91 -8.79 11.03 11.56
N GLU A 92 -8.09 9.96 11.23
CA GLU A 92 -8.48 8.60 11.63
C GLU A 92 -8.31 8.34 13.14
N LEU A 93 -7.50 9.14 13.82
CA LEU A 93 -7.35 9.08 15.27
C LEU A 93 -8.55 9.72 15.96
N LEU A 94 -9.39 8.91 16.60
CA LEU A 94 -10.52 9.41 17.38
C LEU A 94 -10.03 10.06 18.67
N ARG A 95 -9.93 11.38 18.68
CA ARG A 95 -9.51 12.18 19.84
C ARG A 95 -10.71 12.46 20.72
N ILE A 96 -10.52 12.33 22.03
CA ILE A 96 -11.56 12.53 23.05
C ILE A 96 -11.02 13.37 24.21
N LYS A 97 -11.91 14.04 24.93
CA LYS A 97 -11.58 14.75 26.16
C LYS A 97 -12.36 14.19 27.33
N ASP A 98 -11.72 14.05 28.46
CA ASP A 98 -12.42 13.69 29.70
C ASP A 98 -13.13 14.92 30.30
N ARG A 99 -13.83 14.68 31.43
CA ARG A 99 -14.53 15.75 32.17
C ARG A 99 -13.62 16.87 32.72
N HIS A 100 -12.31 16.63 32.75
CA HIS A 100 -11.30 17.58 33.19
C HIS A 100 -10.54 18.22 32.02
N ASN A 101 -11.06 18.07 30.78
CA ASN A 101 -10.45 18.54 29.52
C ASN A 101 -9.05 17.94 29.22
N ARG A 102 -8.69 16.80 29.82
CA ARG A 102 -7.48 16.09 29.46
C ARG A 102 -7.70 15.35 28.13
N GLU A 103 -6.70 15.37 27.28
CA GLU A 103 -6.77 14.75 25.95
C GLU A 103 -6.39 13.29 25.98
N PHE A 104 -7.17 12.49 25.27
CA PHE A 104 -7.00 11.07 25.06
C PHE A 104 -7.36 10.71 23.62
N CYS A 105 -7.07 9.49 23.22
CA CYS A 105 -7.64 8.90 22.02
C CYS A 105 -8.22 7.52 22.31
N TYR A 106 -9.13 7.07 21.45
CA TYR A 106 -9.46 5.65 21.38
C TYR A 106 -8.41 4.96 20.51
N GLY A 107 -7.72 3.95 21.06
CA GLY A 107 -6.57 3.33 20.43
C GLY A 107 -6.87 2.67 19.07
N PRO A 108 -6.32 3.21 17.97
CA PRO A 108 -6.33 2.53 16.68
C PRO A 108 -5.29 1.40 16.61
N THR A 109 -4.32 1.45 17.50
CA THR A 109 -3.20 0.53 17.71
C THR A 109 -2.59 0.77 19.10
N HIS A 110 -1.59 0.00 19.56
CA HIS A 110 -1.08 0.10 20.94
C HIS A 110 0.46 0.13 21.05
N GLU A 111 1.18 0.53 20.01
CA GLU A 111 2.63 0.66 20.05
C GLU A 111 3.09 1.56 21.20
N GLU A 112 2.42 2.69 21.39
CA GLU A 112 2.73 3.67 22.41
C GLU A 112 2.59 3.07 23.82
N VAL A 113 1.46 2.42 24.08
CA VAL A 113 1.13 1.86 25.40
C VAL A 113 2.06 0.69 25.76
N ILE A 114 2.28 -0.23 24.81
CA ILE A 114 3.11 -1.41 25.09
C ILE A 114 4.58 -1.04 25.25
N THR A 115 5.06 -0.05 24.48
CA THR A 115 6.43 0.46 24.61
C THR A 115 6.63 1.15 25.95
N ASP A 116 5.65 1.92 26.42
CA ASP A 116 5.71 2.56 27.74
C ASP A 116 5.77 1.53 28.88
N ILE A 117 4.99 0.45 28.79
CA ILE A 117 5.03 -0.66 29.75
C ILE A 117 6.41 -1.31 29.75
N VAL A 118 6.93 -1.72 28.59
CA VAL A 118 8.22 -2.42 28.50
C VAL A 118 9.35 -1.51 28.96
N ARG A 119 9.35 -0.22 28.60
CA ARG A 119 10.31 0.77 29.08
C ARG A 119 10.34 0.89 30.61
N LYS A 120 9.19 0.78 31.26
CA LYS A 120 9.07 0.90 32.72
C LYS A 120 9.41 -0.40 33.46
N GLU A 121 9.09 -1.55 32.89
CA GLU A 121 9.17 -2.85 33.58
C GLU A 121 10.44 -3.63 33.26
N VAL A 122 11.00 -3.51 32.05
CA VAL A 122 12.24 -4.21 31.68
C VAL A 122 13.46 -3.47 32.22
N LYS A 123 14.22 -4.14 33.10
CA LYS A 123 15.38 -3.54 33.77
C LYS A 123 16.73 -4.10 33.30
N SER A 124 16.71 -5.14 32.47
CA SER A 124 17.92 -5.77 31.94
C SER A 124 17.68 -6.37 30.58
N TYR A 125 18.68 -6.27 29.70
CA TYR A 125 18.66 -6.93 28.39
C TYR A 125 18.51 -8.46 28.49
N ARG A 126 18.83 -9.05 29.63
CA ARG A 126 18.63 -10.49 29.87
C ARG A 126 17.16 -10.91 29.96
N GLN A 127 16.24 -9.95 30.08
CA GLN A 127 14.80 -10.19 30.04
C GLN A 127 14.26 -10.21 28.60
N LEU A 128 15.10 -9.89 27.61
CA LEU A 128 14.79 -9.96 26.19
C LEU A 128 15.22 -11.30 25.58
N PRO A 129 14.58 -11.80 24.53
CA PRO A 129 13.44 -11.20 23.87
C PRO A 129 12.12 -11.34 24.64
N ILE A 130 11.19 -10.42 24.40
CA ILE A 130 9.82 -10.46 24.93
C ILE A 130 8.85 -10.35 23.77
N LEU A 131 7.87 -11.26 23.70
CA LEU A 131 6.77 -11.19 22.73
C LEU A 131 5.45 -11.09 23.48
N LEU A 132 4.79 -9.94 23.34
CA LEU A 132 3.49 -9.65 23.95
C LEU A 132 2.44 -9.53 22.85
N TYR A 133 1.22 -10.01 23.09
CA TYR A 133 0.11 -9.84 22.16
C TYR A 133 -1.21 -9.63 22.89
N GLN A 134 -2.17 -9.07 22.17
CA GLN A 134 -3.54 -8.98 22.65
C GLN A 134 -4.54 -9.27 21.52
N ILE A 135 -5.78 -9.58 21.89
CA ILE A 135 -6.93 -9.61 21.00
C ILE A 135 -7.94 -8.64 21.57
N GLN A 136 -8.15 -7.51 20.91
CA GLN A 136 -8.93 -6.42 21.45
C GLN A 136 -9.57 -5.57 20.36
N THR A 137 -10.65 -4.86 20.73
CA THR A 137 -11.31 -3.88 19.88
C THR A 137 -10.41 -2.68 19.62
N LYS A 138 -10.37 -2.25 18.36
CA LYS A 138 -9.73 -1.02 17.89
C LYS A 138 -10.77 -0.12 17.24
N PHE A 139 -10.45 1.16 17.17
CA PHE A 139 -11.26 2.13 16.45
C PHE A 139 -10.38 2.98 15.53
N ARG A 140 -10.77 3.07 14.26
CA ARG A 140 -10.21 4.00 13.27
C ARG A 140 -11.35 4.77 12.65
N ASP A 141 -11.28 6.10 12.65
CA ASP A 141 -12.34 6.95 12.09
C ASP A 141 -12.27 6.95 10.55
N GLU A 142 -12.45 5.77 9.98
CA GLU A 142 -12.40 5.51 8.54
C GLU A 142 -13.42 6.38 7.81
N VAL A 143 -12.96 7.10 6.79
CA VAL A 143 -13.77 8.04 6.01
C VAL A 143 -14.83 7.32 5.18
N ARG A 144 -14.53 6.12 4.66
CA ARG A 144 -15.40 5.35 3.78
C ARG A 144 -15.48 3.89 4.22
N PRO A 145 -16.13 3.60 5.36
CA PRO A 145 -16.35 2.23 5.78
C PRO A 145 -17.23 1.50 4.76
N ARG A 146 -16.83 0.28 4.38
CA ARG A 146 -17.51 -0.53 3.37
C ARG A 146 -17.30 -2.02 3.60
N PHE A 147 -18.04 -2.85 2.87
CA PHE A 147 -17.90 -4.31 2.89
C PHE A 147 -18.16 -4.96 4.27
N GLY A 148 -19.06 -4.37 5.06
CA GLY A 148 -19.44 -4.89 6.37
C GLY A 148 -18.28 -4.77 7.37
N ILE A 149 -17.90 -5.90 7.99
CA ILE A 149 -16.84 -5.94 8.98
C ILE A 149 -15.42 -5.94 8.36
N MET A 150 -15.29 -6.04 7.03
CA MET A 150 -13.96 -6.07 6.41
C MET A 150 -13.25 -4.71 6.49
N ARG A 151 -14.00 -3.61 6.33
CA ARG A 151 -13.49 -2.25 6.48
C ARG A 151 -14.44 -1.43 7.35
N GLY A 152 -14.47 -1.80 8.63
CA GLY A 152 -15.25 -1.12 9.67
C GLY A 152 -14.45 -0.04 10.37
N ARG A 153 -15.15 0.79 11.16
CA ARG A 153 -14.54 1.78 12.04
C ARG A 153 -14.17 1.17 13.41
N GLU A 154 -15.02 0.29 13.93
CA GLU A 154 -14.78 -0.50 15.13
C GLU A 154 -14.60 -1.96 14.75
N PHE A 155 -13.49 -2.58 15.12
CA PHE A 155 -13.16 -3.95 14.74
C PHE A 155 -12.26 -4.64 15.76
N MET A 156 -12.29 -5.97 15.78
CA MET A 156 -11.40 -6.78 16.60
C MET A 156 -10.06 -7.00 15.87
N MET A 157 -8.96 -6.76 16.57
CA MET A 157 -7.60 -6.98 16.07
C MET A 157 -6.82 -7.87 17.04
N LYS A 158 -6.02 -8.80 16.50
CA LYS A 158 -4.88 -9.34 17.19
C LYS A 158 -3.67 -8.49 16.81
N ASP A 159 -3.07 -7.85 17.76
CA ASP A 159 -1.82 -7.11 17.63
C ASP A 159 -0.75 -7.74 18.53
N ALA A 160 0.48 -7.83 18.04
CA ALA A 160 1.61 -8.40 18.74
C ALA A 160 2.85 -7.53 18.59
N TYR A 161 3.63 -7.45 19.65
CA TYR A 161 4.77 -6.56 19.79
C TYR A 161 5.93 -7.36 20.36
N SER A 162 7.08 -7.29 19.69
CA SER A 162 8.28 -7.97 20.16
C SER A 162 9.41 -6.99 20.43
N PHE A 163 10.17 -7.27 21.48
CA PHE A 163 11.26 -6.43 21.95
C PHE A 163 12.53 -7.25 22.03
N HIS A 164 13.62 -6.74 21.49
CA HIS A 164 14.86 -7.46 21.22
C HIS A 164 16.07 -6.66 21.63
N ALA A 165 17.19 -7.35 21.89
CA ALA A 165 18.46 -6.70 22.16
C ALA A 165 19.18 -6.27 20.87
N ASP A 166 18.94 -6.97 19.75
CA ASP A 166 19.55 -6.71 18.46
C ASP A 166 18.60 -7.05 17.31
N GLU A 167 18.97 -6.65 16.10
CA GLU A 167 18.17 -6.82 14.89
C GLU A 167 18.10 -8.28 14.42
N GLU A 168 19.13 -9.09 14.64
CA GLU A 168 19.16 -10.48 14.22
C GLU A 168 18.09 -11.29 14.97
N ASP A 169 17.99 -11.09 16.29
CA ASP A 169 16.96 -11.71 17.13
C ASP A 169 15.56 -11.23 16.74
N ALA A 170 15.40 -9.93 16.41
CA ALA A 170 14.14 -9.40 15.88
C ALA A 170 13.73 -10.07 14.58
N ARG A 171 14.66 -10.23 13.64
CA ARG A 171 14.43 -10.96 12.37
C ARG A 171 14.07 -12.42 12.57
N HIS A 172 14.67 -13.07 13.56
CA HIS A 172 14.32 -14.45 13.92
C HIS A 172 12.87 -14.55 14.41
N THR A 173 12.47 -13.67 15.32
CA THR A 173 11.08 -13.61 15.81
C THR A 173 10.09 -13.25 14.71
N TYR A 174 10.46 -12.36 13.79
CA TYR A 174 9.64 -12.05 12.61
C TYR A 174 9.34 -13.30 11.76
N LYS A 175 10.35 -14.15 11.52
CA LYS A 175 10.16 -15.41 10.79
C LYS A 175 9.24 -16.38 11.54
N LYS A 176 9.38 -16.49 12.88
CA LYS A 176 8.47 -17.29 13.72
C LYS A 176 7.03 -16.76 13.62
N MET A 177 6.86 -15.43 13.64
CA MET A 177 5.54 -14.80 13.48
C MET A 177 4.93 -15.09 12.12
N ALA A 178 5.70 -15.00 11.02
CA ALA A 178 5.24 -15.34 9.68
C ALA A 178 4.78 -16.80 9.59
N GLN A 179 5.49 -17.72 10.26
CA GLN A 179 5.07 -19.12 10.33
C GLN A 179 3.78 -19.30 11.15
N ALA A 180 3.64 -18.57 12.27
CA ALA A 180 2.41 -18.58 13.07
C ALA A 180 1.21 -18.09 12.25
N TYR A 181 1.35 -16.99 11.50
CA TYR A 181 0.28 -16.52 10.60
C TYR A 181 -0.05 -17.54 9.52
N THR A 182 0.96 -18.14 8.89
CA THR A 182 0.75 -19.23 7.92
C THR A 182 -0.13 -20.34 8.50
N ASN A 183 0.13 -20.75 9.74
CA ASN A 183 -0.64 -21.80 10.41
C ASN A 183 -2.06 -21.31 10.76
N ILE A 184 -2.22 -20.08 11.22
CA ILE A 184 -3.53 -19.48 11.51
C ILE A 184 -4.42 -19.49 10.28
N PHE A 185 -3.93 -18.96 9.15
CA PHE A 185 -4.71 -18.91 7.91
C PHE A 185 -5.06 -20.31 7.38
N LYS A 186 -4.11 -21.26 7.42
CA LYS A 186 -4.36 -22.66 7.07
C LYS A 186 -5.44 -23.30 7.95
N LYS A 187 -5.37 -23.10 9.28
CA LYS A 187 -6.37 -23.64 10.23
C LYS A 187 -7.74 -22.99 10.04
N CYS A 188 -7.79 -21.75 9.57
CA CYS A 188 -9.03 -21.09 9.19
C CYS A 188 -9.57 -21.56 7.83
N GLY A 189 -8.86 -22.43 7.10
CA GLY A 189 -9.27 -22.96 5.81
C GLY A 189 -9.16 -21.96 4.65
N LEU A 190 -8.30 -20.96 4.75
CA LEU A 190 -8.16 -19.89 3.78
C LEU A 190 -7.03 -20.17 2.79
N GLY A 191 -7.29 -19.92 1.50
CA GLY A 191 -6.26 -19.80 0.46
C GLY A 191 -5.64 -18.40 0.53
N PHE A 192 -4.34 -18.30 0.70
CA PHE A 192 -3.65 -17.03 0.86
C PHE A 192 -2.27 -17.04 0.24
N LYS A 193 -1.71 -15.85 0.04
CA LYS A 193 -0.31 -15.60 -0.30
C LYS A 193 0.30 -14.67 0.74
N GLN A 194 1.54 -14.94 1.13
CA GLN A 194 2.37 -13.94 1.81
C GLN A 194 2.97 -13.05 0.75
N VAL A 195 2.71 -11.75 0.83
CA VAL A 195 3.10 -10.75 -0.17
C VAL A 195 3.96 -9.68 0.50
N GLN A 196 4.91 -9.14 -0.24
CA GLN A 196 5.64 -7.95 0.18
C GLN A 196 4.69 -6.74 0.13
N ALA A 197 4.77 -5.89 1.14
CA ALA A 197 3.91 -4.73 1.30
C ALA A 197 4.71 -3.51 1.80
N ASP A 198 4.22 -2.32 1.50
CA ASP A 198 4.76 -1.08 2.07
C ASP A 198 4.49 -1.06 3.59
N SER A 199 5.44 -0.52 4.37
CA SER A 199 5.29 -0.41 5.83
C SER A 199 4.33 0.71 6.24
N GLY A 200 3.96 1.60 5.33
CA GLY A 200 3.01 2.68 5.54
C GLY A 200 3.41 3.63 6.68
N THR A 201 2.40 4.13 7.39
CA THR A 201 2.56 5.08 8.50
C THR A 201 3.18 4.47 9.77
N ILE A 202 3.33 3.15 9.84
CA ILE A 202 3.99 2.47 10.96
C ILE A 202 5.50 2.60 10.84
N GLY A 203 6.02 2.68 9.61
CA GLY A 203 7.45 2.74 9.33
C GLY A 203 8.12 1.36 9.39
N GLY A 204 9.43 1.32 9.19
CA GLY A 204 10.24 0.10 9.14
C GLY A 204 10.78 -0.19 7.75
N ASN A 205 11.75 -1.11 7.67
CA ASN A 205 12.50 -1.38 6.45
C ASN A 205 11.90 -2.48 5.58
N PHE A 206 10.99 -3.28 6.12
CA PHE A 206 10.31 -4.35 5.38
C PHE A 206 8.99 -4.72 6.05
N SER A 207 8.01 -5.07 5.24
CA SER A 207 6.70 -5.51 5.69
C SER A 207 6.17 -6.63 4.79
N HIS A 208 5.32 -7.50 5.35
CA HIS A 208 4.60 -8.52 4.61
C HIS A 208 3.14 -8.55 5.03
N GLU A 209 2.28 -8.85 4.08
CA GLU A 209 0.86 -9.10 4.30
C GLU A 209 0.51 -10.55 3.98
N PHE A 210 -0.52 -11.06 4.63
CA PHE A 210 -1.12 -12.35 4.32
C PHE A 210 -2.44 -12.10 3.60
N ALA A 211 -2.37 -12.01 2.28
CA ALA A 211 -3.52 -11.67 1.46
C ALA A 211 -4.33 -12.92 1.09
N VAL A 212 -5.60 -12.92 1.47
CA VAL A 212 -6.55 -13.97 1.10
C VAL A 212 -7.02 -13.73 -0.33
N LEU A 213 -6.88 -14.76 -1.19
CA LEU A 213 -7.26 -14.65 -2.59
C LEU A 213 -8.79 -14.69 -2.73
N ALA A 214 -9.37 -13.62 -3.25
CA ALA A 214 -10.80 -13.48 -3.49
C ALA A 214 -11.09 -12.53 -4.66
N ASN A 215 -12.11 -12.84 -5.46
CA ASN A 215 -12.52 -11.96 -6.57
C ASN A 215 -13.14 -10.64 -6.10
N SER A 216 -13.44 -10.51 -4.82
CA SER A 216 -14.03 -9.31 -4.19
C SER A 216 -13.03 -8.60 -3.28
N GLY A 217 -11.74 -8.81 -3.47
CA GLY A 217 -10.68 -8.10 -2.74
C GLY A 217 -10.61 -6.62 -3.11
N GLU A 218 -10.00 -5.81 -2.26
CA GLU A 218 -9.76 -4.38 -2.51
C GLU A 218 -8.45 -4.17 -3.27
N ASP A 219 -7.45 -5.04 -3.03
CA ASP A 219 -6.10 -4.89 -3.55
C ASP A 219 -5.80 -5.97 -4.59
N ASP A 220 -5.08 -5.57 -5.63
CA ASP A 220 -4.56 -6.48 -6.63
C ASP A 220 -3.18 -6.99 -6.22
N ILE A 221 -2.94 -8.29 -6.43
CA ILE A 221 -1.70 -8.96 -6.08
C ILE A 221 -1.04 -9.53 -7.33
N GLY A 222 0.22 -9.16 -7.55
CA GLY A 222 1.09 -9.81 -8.52
C GLY A 222 1.71 -11.07 -7.92
N PHE A 223 1.62 -12.22 -8.59
CA PHE A 223 2.31 -13.43 -8.16
C PHE A 223 2.83 -14.23 -9.35
N CYS A 224 3.93 -14.95 -9.11
CA CYS A 224 4.55 -15.86 -10.08
C CYS A 224 4.25 -17.31 -9.67
N GLU A 225 3.64 -18.08 -10.59
CA GLU A 225 3.34 -19.49 -10.33
C GLU A 225 4.60 -20.36 -10.32
N SER A 226 5.67 -19.94 -11.01
CA SER A 226 6.89 -20.72 -11.14
C SER A 226 7.82 -20.65 -9.93
N CYS A 227 8.04 -19.45 -9.36
CA CYS A 227 9.01 -19.25 -8.28
C CYS A 227 8.36 -18.92 -6.93
N GLY A 228 7.03 -18.65 -6.90
CA GLY A 228 6.30 -18.30 -5.69
C GLY A 228 6.44 -16.84 -5.24
N TYR A 229 7.14 -15.98 -6.01
CA TYR A 229 7.16 -14.54 -5.76
C TYR A 229 5.74 -14.00 -5.68
N ALA A 230 5.46 -13.17 -4.69
CA ALA A 230 4.18 -12.48 -4.55
C ALA A 230 4.39 -11.13 -3.87
N SER A 231 3.71 -10.11 -4.38
CA SER A 231 3.73 -8.75 -3.87
C SER A 231 2.39 -8.06 -4.14
N ASN A 232 2.02 -7.07 -3.32
CA ASN A 232 0.97 -6.14 -3.74
C ASN A 232 1.46 -5.31 -4.94
N LEU A 233 0.54 -4.74 -5.73
CA LEU A 233 0.94 -4.00 -6.94
C LEU A 233 1.76 -2.75 -6.63
N GLU A 234 1.65 -2.21 -5.43
CA GLU A 234 2.40 -1.03 -5.00
C GLU A 234 3.91 -1.28 -4.95
N LEU A 235 4.33 -2.51 -4.63
CA LEU A 235 5.74 -2.90 -4.53
C LEU A 235 6.14 -4.01 -5.50
N ALA A 236 5.20 -4.53 -6.31
CA ALA A 236 5.50 -5.59 -7.24
C ALA A 236 6.60 -5.16 -8.23
N GLU A 237 7.66 -5.96 -8.30
CA GLU A 237 8.80 -5.70 -9.17
C GLU A 237 8.73 -6.52 -10.46
N SER A 238 9.37 -6.02 -11.51
CA SER A 238 9.59 -6.78 -12.74
C SER A 238 11.07 -6.78 -13.09
N LYS A 239 11.53 -7.88 -13.69
CA LYS A 239 12.91 -7.99 -14.15
C LYS A 239 13.19 -6.90 -15.20
N PRO A 240 14.25 -6.11 -15.03
CA PRO A 240 14.64 -5.14 -16.04
C PRO A 240 14.92 -5.82 -17.39
N PRO A 241 14.65 -5.15 -18.52
CA PRO A 241 14.97 -5.70 -19.83
C PRO A 241 16.46 -5.93 -19.97
N ALA A 242 16.83 -6.87 -20.84
CA ALA A 242 18.23 -6.99 -21.24
C ALA A 242 18.71 -5.68 -21.90
N SER A 243 19.97 -5.32 -21.69
CA SER A 243 20.56 -4.12 -22.32
C SER A 243 20.32 -4.13 -23.84
N PRO A 244 19.98 -3.00 -24.45
CA PRO A 244 19.69 -2.94 -25.87
C PRO A 244 20.92 -3.34 -26.67
N THR A 245 20.68 -4.06 -27.75
CA THR A 245 21.70 -4.18 -28.80
C THR A 245 21.80 -2.84 -29.50
N SER A 246 22.94 -2.18 -29.43
CA SER A 246 23.14 -0.88 -30.09
C SER A 246 22.73 -0.94 -31.55
N LEU A 247 21.90 0.02 -31.98
CA LEU A 247 21.57 0.16 -33.41
C LEU A 247 22.81 0.58 -34.19
N ALA A 248 23.02 -0.04 -35.32
CA ALA A 248 24.12 0.30 -36.22
C ALA A 248 24.03 1.75 -36.76
N ASN A 249 22.79 2.28 -36.90
CA ASN A 249 22.54 3.65 -37.40
C ASN A 249 21.35 4.25 -36.64
N PRO A 250 21.56 4.92 -35.49
CA PRO A 250 20.49 5.62 -34.78
C PRO A 250 20.00 6.82 -35.63
N GLN A 251 18.70 7.11 -35.53
CA GLN A 251 18.11 8.26 -36.20
C GLN A 251 18.55 9.57 -35.53
N ASP A 252 18.62 10.63 -36.31
CA ASP A 252 18.76 11.97 -35.76
C ASP A 252 17.48 12.41 -35.12
N ILE A 253 17.59 13.16 -34.01
CA ILE A 253 16.45 13.77 -33.36
C ILE A 253 15.79 14.80 -34.29
N LYS A 254 14.47 14.78 -34.38
CA LYS A 254 13.68 15.71 -35.21
C LYS A 254 12.42 16.13 -34.46
N GLU A 255 12.06 17.41 -34.62
CA GLU A 255 10.75 17.91 -34.21
C GLU A 255 9.70 17.57 -35.28
N VAL A 256 8.55 17.06 -34.83
CA VAL A 256 7.41 16.77 -35.72
C VAL A 256 6.14 17.38 -35.15
N GLU A 257 5.42 18.11 -35.98
CA GLU A 257 4.12 18.64 -35.60
C GLU A 257 3.09 17.52 -35.44
N THR A 258 2.39 17.50 -34.34
CA THR A 258 1.35 16.54 -33.97
C THR A 258 0.09 17.29 -33.51
N PRO A 259 -0.62 17.97 -34.41
CA PRO A 259 -1.71 18.90 -34.08
C PRO A 259 -2.77 18.23 -33.20
N GLU A 260 -3.05 18.79 -32.02
CA GLU A 260 -4.07 18.35 -31.07
C GLU A 260 -3.88 16.90 -30.51
N LYS A 261 -2.73 16.27 -30.73
CA LYS A 261 -2.46 14.92 -30.25
C LYS A 261 -1.74 15.01 -28.88
N LYS A 262 -2.47 14.75 -27.79
CA LYS A 262 -1.96 14.81 -26.41
C LYS A 262 -1.82 13.43 -25.78
N SER A 263 -2.69 12.46 -26.14
CA SER A 263 -2.60 11.11 -25.59
C SER A 263 -1.60 10.25 -26.35
N VAL A 264 -1.01 9.30 -25.65
CA VAL A 264 -0.07 8.32 -26.22
C VAL A 264 -0.66 7.59 -27.43
N GLU A 265 -1.93 7.16 -27.32
CA GLU A 265 -2.63 6.45 -28.38
C GLU A 265 -2.84 7.33 -29.62
N ALA A 266 -3.17 8.61 -29.39
CA ALA A 266 -3.36 9.56 -30.47
C ALA A 266 -2.05 9.87 -31.24
N VAL A 267 -0.93 10.03 -30.50
CA VAL A 267 0.41 10.24 -31.06
C VAL A 267 0.88 8.98 -31.78
N ALA A 268 0.74 7.79 -31.16
CA ALA A 268 1.10 6.50 -31.75
C ALA A 268 0.38 6.28 -33.10
N LYS A 269 -0.94 6.51 -33.13
CA LYS A 269 -1.76 6.38 -34.33
C LYS A 269 -1.34 7.39 -35.40
N PHE A 270 -1.08 8.63 -35.04
CA PHE A 270 -0.69 9.69 -35.96
C PHE A 270 0.66 9.41 -36.64
N LEU A 271 1.65 8.95 -35.86
CA LEU A 271 2.99 8.63 -36.33
C LEU A 271 3.12 7.20 -36.87
N ASN A 272 2.06 6.41 -36.82
CA ASN A 272 2.04 5.00 -37.21
C ASN A 272 3.10 4.15 -36.47
N LEU A 273 3.20 4.36 -35.16
CA LEU A 273 4.14 3.69 -34.27
C LEU A 273 3.39 2.92 -33.17
N PRO A 274 3.96 1.85 -32.60
CA PRO A 274 3.38 1.22 -31.42
C PRO A 274 3.53 2.11 -30.17
N THR A 275 2.58 2.05 -29.25
CA THR A 275 2.61 2.83 -27.98
C THR A 275 3.87 2.62 -27.18
N ARG A 276 4.47 1.43 -27.26
CA ARG A 276 5.74 1.10 -26.60
C ARG A 276 6.96 1.90 -27.11
N GLN A 277 6.85 2.56 -28.27
CA GLN A 277 7.89 3.42 -28.85
C GLN A 277 7.76 4.86 -28.37
N ILE A 278 6.76 5.16 -27.56
CA ILE A 278 6.54 6.50 -27.00
C ILE A 278 6.97 6.48 -25.53
N VAL A 279 7.62 7.54 -25.10
CA VAL A 279 7.98 7.79 -23.70
C VAL A 279 7.11 8.93 -23.18
N LYS A 280 6.30 8.66 -22.17
CA LYS A 280 5.52 9.69 -21.46
C LYS A 280 6.35 10.28 -20.33
N THR A 281 6.27 11.60 -20.21
CA THR A 281 6.81 12.38 -19.12
C THR A 281 5.67 12.84 -18.24
N ILE A 282 5.64 12.41 -17.00
CA ILE A 282 4.61 12.79 -16.02
C ILE A 282 5.28 13.63 -14.93
N LEU A 283 4.68 14.78 -14.63
CA LEU A 283 5.19 15.71 -13.64
C LEU A 283 4.54 15.46 -12.28
N PHE A 284 5.36 15.47 -11.25
CA PHE A 284 4.97 15.33 -9.86
C PHE A 284 5.54 16.49 -9.03
N GLU A 285 4.90 16.76 -7.90
CA GLU A 285 5.34 17.72 -6.90
C GLU A 285 5.64 17.00 -5.59
N ASN A 286 6.67 17.43 -4.90
CA ASN A 286 7.03 16.98 -3.55
C ASN A 286 7.52 18.17 -2.72
N GLU A 287 7.97 17.96 -1.49
CA GLU A 287 8.49 19.01 -0.59
C GLU A 287 9.69 19.79 -1.15
N ASN A 288 10.39 19.24 -2.15
CA ASN A 288 11.57 19.86 -2.76
C ASN A 288 11.25 20.55 -4.10
N GLY A 289 10.02 20.45 -4.61
CA GLY A 289 9.57 21.04 -5.87
C GLY A 289 9.14 20.00 -6.92
N LEU A 290 9.21 20.41 -8.22
CA LEU A 290 8.80 19.55 -9.33
C LEU A 290 9.85 18.50 -9.67
N VAL A 291 9.37 17.30 -9.99
CA VAL A 291 10.15 16.19 -10.54
C VAL A 291 9.41 15.55 -11.70
N ALA A 292 10.14 14.94 -12.63
CA ALA A 292 9.58 14.23 -13.78
C ALA A 292 9.83 12.73 -13.66
N GLY A 293 8.78 11.93 -13.90
CA GLY A 293 8.86 10.49 -14.05
C GLY A 293 8.68 10.09 -15.50
N LEU A 294 9.54 9.20 -16.01
CA LEU A 294 9.46 8.67 -17.37
C LEU A 294 9.06 7.21 -17.36
N VAL A 295 8.04 6.88 -18.14
CA VAL A 295 7.67 5.49 -18.44
C VAL A 295 7.35 5.32 -19.91
N ARG A 296 7.44 4.09 -20.37
CA ARG A 296 7.00 3.70 -21.71
C ARG A 296 5.50 3.98 -21.88
N GLY A 297 5.08 4.35 -23.06
CA GLY A 297 3.70 4.82 -23.33
C GLY A 297 2.59 3.84 -22.96
N ASP A 298 2.87 2.55 -23.00
CA ASP A 298 1.95 1.48 -22.60
C ASP A 298 1.98 1.13 -21.09
N HIS A 299 2.79 1.85 -20.28
CA HIS A 299 2.90 1.67 -18.83
C HIS A 299 2.39 2.88 -18.05
N GLU A 300 2.13 2.69 -16.77
CA GLU A 300 1.79 3.75 -15.82
C GLU A 300 2.83 3.81 -14.68
N ILE A 301 3.08 5.01 -14.17
CA ILE A 301 3.99 5.21 -13.04
C ILE A 301 3.34 4.70 -11.76
N ASN A 302 4.12 3.99 -10.97
CA ASN A 302 3.80 3.62 -9.62
C ASN A 302 4.31 4.69 -8.65
N LEU A 303 3.37 5.42 -8.05
CA LEU A 303 3.69 6.53 -7.14
C LEU A 303 4.49 6.10 -5.92
N VAL A 304 4.21 4.92 -5.36
CA VAL A 304 4.91 4.40 -4.17
C VAL A 304 6.36 4.11 -4.50
N LYS A 305 6.62 3.42 -5.63
CA LYS A 305 7.98 3.13 -6.09
C LYS A 305 8.76 4.41 -6.39
N LEU A 306 8.14 5.36 -7.10
CA LEU A 306 8.80 6.63 -7.45
C LEU A 306 9.08 7.47 -6.19
N ARG A 307 8.14 7.56 -5.25
CA ARG A 307 8.34 8.23 -3.96
C ARG A 307 9.50 7.62 -3.17
N ASN A 308 9.55 6.29 -3.09
CA ASN A 308 10.62 5.57 -2.39
C ASN A 308 11.98 5.75 -3.07
N LEU A 309 12.01 5.81 -4.41
CA LEU A 309 13.22 6.07 -5.19
C LEU A 309 13.78 7.48 -4.92
N ILE A 310 12.91 8.47 -4.90
CA ILE A 310 13.28 9.88 -4.64
C ILE A 310 13.66 10.08 -3.16
N GLY A 311 13.06 9.29 -2.24
CA GLY A 311 13.24 9.43 -0.81
C GLY A 311 12.53 10.64 -0.22
N CYS A 312 11.39 11.04 -0.80
CA CYS A 312 10.58 12.18 -0.36
C CYS A 312 9.46 11.74 0.60
N GLU A 313 8.97 12.69 1.40
CA GLU A 313 7.90 12.43 2.38
C GLU A 313 6.54 12.21 1.70
N TRP A 314 6.26 12.98 0.67
CA TRP A 314 5.06 12.90 -0.14
C TRP A 314 5.36 13.10 -1.64
N LEU A 315 4.49 12.58 -2.50
CA LEU A 315 4.60 12.73 -3.95
C LEU A 315 3.19 12.71 -4.55
N GLU A 316 2.81 13.78 -5.24
CA GLU A 316 1.50 13.92 -5.87
C GLU A 316 1.65 14.38 -7.32
N PRO A 317 0.69 14.07 -8.23
CA PRO A 317 0.68 14.66 -9.57
C PRO A 317 0.70 16.18 -9.49
N ALA A 318 1.58 16.80 -10.27
CA ALA A 318 1.74 18.25 -10.25
C ALA A 318 0.48 18.98 -10.74
N GLU A 319 0.03 19.97 -9.98
CA GLU A 319 -1.09 20.82 -10.38
C GLU A 319 -0.68 21.83 -11.46
N GLU A 320 -1.64 22.29 -12.26
CA GLU A 320 -1.38 23.30 -13.31
C GLU A 320 -0.74 24.59 -12.78
N GLN A 321 -1.04 24.95 -11.53
CA GLN A 321 -0.44 26.11 -10.89
C GLN A 321 1.07 25.94 -10.61
N ALA A 322 1.50 24.74 -10.26
CA ALA A 322 2.92 24.43 -10.09
C ALA A 322 3.65 24.41 -11.43
N ILE A 323 3.05 23.79 -12.45
CA ILE A 323 3.61 23.72 -13.81
C ILE A 323 3.70 25.10 -14.46
N SER A 324 2.75 26.00 -14.20
CA SER A 324 2.72 27.36 -14.80
C SER A 324 3.91 28.25 -14.36
N LYS A 325 4.61 27.90 -13.28
CA LYS A 325 5.84 28.58 -12.85
C LYS A 325 7.05 28.23 -13.73
N HIS A 326 6.91 27.23 -14.58
CA HIS A 326 7.94 26.69 -15.47
C HIS A 326 7.50 26.91 -16.93
N PRO A 327 7.83 28.06 -17.52
CA PRO A 327 7.38 28.43 -18.88
C PRO A 327 7.91 27.51 -19.97
N GLU A 328 8.94 26.72 -19.67
CA GLU A 328 9.49 25.68 -20.54
C GLU A 328 8.63 24.42 -20.61
N LEU A 329 7.64 24.25 -19.72
CA LEU A 329 6.78 23.06 -19.64
C LEU A 329 5.41 23.35 -20.25
N HIS A 330 5.03 22.60 -21.28
CA HIS A 330 3.70 22.69 -21.90
C HIS A 330 2.83 21.47 -21.60
N CYS A 331 1.78 21.64 -20.78
CA CYS A 331 0.83 20.58 -20.44
C CYS A 331 0.31 19.86 -21.68
N GLY A 332 0.44 18.52 -21.66
CA GLY A 332 0.03 17.63 -22.76
C GLY A 332 1.12 17.42 -23.83
N TYR A 333 2.26 18.12 -23.74
CA TYR A 333 3.41 17.98 -24.64
C TYR A 333 4.73 17.98 -23.90
N VAL A 334 4.72 17.71 -22.60
CA VAL A 334 5.93 17.66 -21.77
C VAL A 334 6.81 16.51 -22.21
N GLY A 335 8.09 16.80 -22.36
CA GLY A 335 9.15 15.83 -22.63
C GLY A 335 10.37 16.07 -21.76
N PRO A 336 11.28 15.10 -21.64
CA PRO A 336 12.40 15.16 -20.71
C PRO A 336 13.59 16.00 -21.19
N ILE A 337 13.55 16.45 -22.44
CA ILE A 337 14.68 17.15 -23.07
C ILE A 337 14.63 18.64 -22.72
N GLY A 338 15.71 19.13 -22.08
CA GLY A 338 15.87 20.57 -21.81
C GLY A 338 15.02 21.09 -20.65
N ILE A 339 14.40 20.24 -19.85
CA ILE A 339 13.69 20.64 -18.62
C ILE A 339 14.67 20.80 -17.46
N GLY A 340 14.51 21.86 -16.69
CA GLY A 340 15.39 22.20 -15.57
C GLY A 340 15.08 21.51 -14.25
N ILE A 341 14.29 20.41 -14.26
CA ILE A 341 13.86 19.65 -13.08
C ILE A 341 14.47 18.24 -13.09
N PRO A 342 14.61 17.58 -11.91
CA PRO A 342 15.09 16.20 -11.82
C PRO A 342 14.20 15.22 -12.60
N VAL A 343 14.84 14.30 -13.32
CA VAL A 343 14.16 13.30 -14.16
C VAL A 343 14.52 11.89 -13.70
N TYR A 344 13.54 11.11 -13.35
CA TYR A 344 13.66 9.70 -12.96
C TYR A 344 12.99 8.81 -14.03
N ALA A 345 13.63 7.72 -14.40
CA ALA A 345 13.14 6.90 -15.50
C ALA A 345 12.96 5.43 -15.11
N ASP A 346 11.93 4.81 -15.66
CA ASP A 346 11.79 3.37 -15.60
C ASP A 346 12.94 2.67 -16.30
N CYS A 347 13.37 1.52 -15.75
CA CYS A 347 14.46 0.71 -16.32
C CYS A 347 14.22 0.34 -17.78
N GLU A 348 12.97 0.16 -18.22
CA GLU A 348 12.67 -0.17 -19.60
C GLU A 348 13.02 0.96 -20.59
N ILE A 349 13.09 2.21 -20.12
CA ILE A 349 13.50 3.34 -20.95
C ILE A 349 14.96 3.18 -21.40
N SER A 350 15.83 2.65 -20.55
CA SER A 350 17.26 2.45 -20.89
C SER A 350 17.47 1.53 -22.11
N ALA A 351 16.49 0.67 -22.41
CA ALA A 351 16.53 -0.25 -23.54
C ALA A 351 15.88 0.31 -24.83
N LEU A 352 15.26 1.50 -24.77
CA LEU A 352 14.60 2.10 -25.90
C LEU A 352 15.58 2.85 -26.80
N GLN A 353 15.31 2.77 -28.10
CA GLN A 353 16.05 3.47 -29.15
C GLN A 353 15.07 4.12 -30.13
N ASP A 354 15.44 5.27 -30.69
CA ASP A 354 14.63 6.01 -31.67
C ASP A 354 13.18 6.26 -31.22
N PHE A 355 13.00 6.55 -29.96
CA PHE A 355 11.65 6.73 -29.39
C PHE A 355 11.10 8.15 -29.60
N VAL A 356 9.82 8.30 -29.29
CA VAL A 356 9.07 9.56 -29.39
C VAL A 356 8.78 10.08 -27.99
N THR A 357 8.91 11.40 -27.79
CA THR A 357 8.53 12.07 -26.54
C THR A 357 8.04 13.50 -26.81
N GLY A 358 7.41 14.14 -25.82
CA GLY A 358 7.01 15.54 -25.93
C GLY A 358 8.18 16.47 -26.23
N ALA A 359 7.93 17.56 -26.95
CA ALA A 359 8.97 18.54 -27.29
C ALA A 359 8.88 19.83 -26.47
N ASN A 360 8.09 19.84 -25.38
CA ASN A 360 7.85 21.02 -24.55
C ASN A 360 7.32 22.24 -25.34
N LYS A 361 6.67 21.99 -26.46
CA LYS A 361 6.04 22.99 -27.33
C LYS A 361 4.63 22.53 -27.70
N PRO A 362 3.67 23.45 -27.84
CA PRO A 362 2.31 23.08 -28.27
C PRO A 362 2.33 22.25 -29.54
N SER A 363 1.56 21.19 -29.58
CA SER A 363 1.36 20.33 -30.78
C SER A 363 2.65 19.78 -31.39
N THR A 364 3.71 19.53 -30.59
CA THR A 364 5.00 19.10 -31.12
C THR A 364 5.57 17.95 -30.29
N HIS A 365 6.16 16.95 -30.97
CA HIS A 365 6.92 15.86 -30.36
C HIS A 365 8.29 15.71 -31.01
N PHE A 366 9.26 15.18 -30.25
CA PHE A 366 10.53 14.71 -30.79
C PHE A 366 10.41 13.25 -31.22
N ILE A 367 11.02 12.93 -32.36
CA ILE A 367 11.23 11.57 -32.87
C ILE A 367 12.73 11.28 -32.99
N GLY A 368 13.13 10.00 -33.00
CA GLY A 368 14.54 9.61 -33.10
C GLY A 368 15.34 9.91 -31.84
N VAL A 369 14.68 9.97 -30.67
CA VAL A 369 15.32 10.29 -29.40
C VAL A 369 16.12 9.08 -28.89
N GLN A 370 17.34 9.34 -28.39
CA GLN A 370 18.25 8.38 -27.79
C GLN A 370 18.50 8.73 -26.32
N VAL A 371 18.47 7.74 -25.43
CA VAL A 371 18.68 7.95 -24.00
C VAL A 371 20.02 8.62 -23.72
N GLU A 372 21.12 8.02 -24.17
CA GLU A 372 22.48 8.48 -23.84
C GLU A 372 22.84 9.82 -24.48
N ARG A 373 22.27 10.13 -25.65
CA ARG A 373 22.55 11.36 -26.40
C ARG A 373 21.74 12.56 -25.93
N ASP A 374 20.44 12.33 -25.64
CA ASP A 374 19.45 13.42 -25.56
C ASP A 374 18.88 13.63 -24.16
N LEU A 375 19.01 12.64 -23.25
CA LEU A 375 18.41 12.71 -21.93
C LEU A 375 19.43 12.89 -20.82
N LYS A 376 19.07 13.69 -19.82
CA LYS A 376 19.75 13.74 -18.54
C LYS A 376 18.82 13.12 -17.49
N ILE A 377 19.16 11.92 -17.02
CA ILE A 377 18.35 11.15 -16.07
C ILE A 377 19.16 11.02 -14.76
N GLU A 378 18.51 11.34 -13.64
CA GLU A 378 19.11 11.22 -12.30
C GLU A 378 19.32 9.75 -11.93
N GLN A 379 18.28 8.92 -12.16
CA GLN A 379 18.34 7.50 -11.84
C GLN A 379 17.36 6.69 -12.66
N PHE A 380 17.77 5.48 -13.04
CA PHE A 380 16.91 4.44 -13.57
C PHE A 380 16.50 3.46 -12.45
N SER A 381 15.22 3.13 -12.38
CA SER A 381 14.70 2.12 -11.45
C SER A 381 13.40 1.54 -11.99
N ASP A 382 12.94 0.42 -11.44
CA ASP A 382 11.59 -0.08 -11.71
C ASP A 382 10.56 0.83 -11.03
N ILE A 383 9.98 1.77 -11.78
CA ILE A 383 8.97 2.73 -11.30
C ILE A 383 7.62 2.57 -11.96
N LYS A 384 7.44 1.54 -12.78
CA LYS A 384 6.14 1.25 -13.42
C LYS A 384 5.24 0.39 -12.54
N ASN A 385 3.94 0.44 -12.80
CA ASN A 385 3.01 -0.60 -12.34
C ASN A 385 3.25 -1.88 -13.13
N VAL A 386 3.41 -2.99 -12.41
CA VAL A 386 3.58 -4.32 -13.03
C VAL A 386 2.26 -4.76 -13.68
N LYS A 387 2.37 -5.40 -14.83
CA LYS A 387 1.25 -5.98 -15.57
C LYS A 387 1.33 -7.48 -15.65
N ALA A 388 0.20 -8.12 -15.97
CA ALA A 388 0.17 -9.54 -16.25
C ALA A 388 1.16 -9.89 -17.38
N ASN A 389 1.97 -10.92 -17.19
CA ASN A 389 3.04 -11.41 -18.07
C ASN A 389 4.32 -10.55 -18.09
N ASP A 390 4.47 -9.58 -17.21
CA ASP A 390 5.77 -8.96 -17.01
C ASP A 390 6.77 -10.01 -16.48
N PRO A 391 8.06 -9.93 -16.83
CA PRO A 391 9.07 -10.86 -16.37
C PRO A 391 9.20 -10.82 -14.83
N CYS A 392 9.20 -12.00 -14.20
CA CYS A 392 9.41 -12.14 -12.77
C CYS A 392 10.84 -11.67 -12.38
N PRO A 393 11.02 -10.90 -11.29
CA PRO A 393 12.30 -10.39 -10.83
C PRO A 393 13.32 -11.46 -10.45
#